data_e034cb10fc9bb89ea43ee70932ded6c4
#
_entry.id   e034cb10fc9bb89ea43ee70932ded6c4
#
_cell.length_a   1.000
_cell.length_b   1.000
_cell.length_c   1.000
_cell.angle_alpha   90.00
_cell.angle_beta   90.00
_cell.angle_gamma   90.00
#
_symmetry.space_group_name_H-M   'P 1'
#
loop_
_entity.id
_entity.type
_entity.pdbx_description
1 polymer ?
#
loop_
_entity_poly.entity_id
_entity_poly.type
_entity_poly.pdbx_seq_one_letter_code
_entity_poly.pdbx_strand_id
1 'polypeptide(L)'
;VVRNIATIGGNILSKDSHLTLIAPLIALGTSLKFKFQKNIEIIPLLKFTNIPENSVLVNIRVPTEDWNIAIFKRLGPANKLSNDSASFCFLANTEKEVLINLRLCFSGPFIFTSNELETKYLGTKLPLSNSIIEEFINLAEKQFDENAKDIEYNPILKKQFLNLIAYSLHELA
;
A
#
# COMPACT_ATOMS: atom_id res chain seq x y z
N VAL A 1 -11.11 1.00 -23.96
CA VAL A 1 -11.48 2.43 -23.81
C VAL A 1 -10.76 3.04 -22.61
N VAL A 2 -10.81 2.47 -21.40
CA VAL A 2 -10.18 3.03 -20.20
C VAL A 2 -8.67 3.26 -20.36
N ARG A 3 -7.94 2.36 -21.01
CA ARG A 3 -6.49 2.51 -21.26
C ARG A 3 -6.11 3.75 -22.05
N ASN A 4 -7.02 4.28 -22.85
CA ASN A 4 -6.75 5.41 -23.76
C ASN A 4 -7.08 6.77 -23.13
N ILE A 5 -7.87 6.79 -22.04
CA ILE A 5 -8.36 8.04 -21.42
C ILE A 5 -7.94 8.16 -19.94
N ALA A 6 -7.65 7.05 -19.27
CA ALA A 6 -7.22 7.09 -17.88
C ALA A 6 -5.80 7.66 -17.74
N THR A 7 -5.63 8.56 -16.78
CA THR A 7 -4.33 9.11 -16.41
C THR A 7 -4.01 8.77 -14.96
N ILE A 8 -2.73 8.67 -14.64
CA ILE A 8 -2.30 8.44 -13.25
C ILE A 8 -2.74 9.59 -12.33
N GLY A 9 -2.69 10.83 -12.82
CA GLY A 9 -3.17 11.99 -12.08
C GLY A 9 -4.67 11.92 -11.78
N GLY A 10 -5.48 11.59 -12.78
CA GLY A 10 -6.93 11.38 -12.60
C GLY A 10 -7.24 10.24 -11.64
N ASN A 11 -6.46 9.14 -11.70
CA ASN A 11 -6.60 8.00 -10.80
C ASN A 11 -6.38 8.41 -9.34
N ILE A 12 -5.29 9.12 -9.06
CA ILE A 12 -4.96 9.58 -7.69
C ILE A 12 -5.96 10.64 -7.20
N LEU A 13 -6.31 11.60 -8.05
CA LEU A 13 -7.18 12.72 -7.65
C LEU A 13 -8.65 12.31 -7.48
N SER A 14 -9.06 11.15 -7.98
CA SER A 14 -10.41 10.59 -7.72
C SER A 14 -10.62 10.20 -6.26
N LYS A 15 -9.54 10.00 -5.49
CA LYS A 15 -9.55 9.60 -4.08
C LYS A 15 -10.27 8.27 -3.80
N ASP A 16 -10.45 7.45 -4.81
CA ASP A 16 -11.06 6.14 -4.65
C ASP A 16 -10.00 5.13 -4.24
N SER A 17 -10.06 4.69 -2.99
CA SER A 17 -9.12 3.71 -2.41
C SER A 17 -9.22 2.32 -3.02
N HIS A 18 -10.31 2.01 -3.75
CA HIS A 18 -10.46 0.74 -4.47
C HIS A 18 -9.64 0.68 -5.78
N LEU A 19 -9.04 1.80 -6.17
CA LEU A 19 -8.24 1.86 -7.39
C LEU A 19 -6.92 1.10 -7.26
N THR A 20 -6.60 0.36 -8.28
CA THR A 20 -5.51 -0.62 -8.30
C THR A 20 -4.12 -0.03 -7.99
N LEU A 21 -3.86 1.23 -8.38
CA LEU A 21 -2.54 1.84 -8.21
C LEU A 21 -2.30 2.46 -6.83
N ILE A 22 -3.30 2.57 -5.97
CA ILE A 22 -3.17 3.30 -4.70
C ILE A 22 -2.20 2.57 -3.75
N ALA A 23 -2.37 1.27 -3.52
CA ALA A 23 -1.48 0.53 -2.62
C ALA A 23 -0.01 0.56 -3.07
N PRO A 24 0.35 0.25 -4.34
CA PRO A 24 1.75 0.29 -4.75
C PRO A 24 2.34 1.70 -4.73
N LEU A 25 1.58 2.73 -5.07
CA LEU A 25 2.08 4.10 -5.01
C LEU A 25 2.33 4.57 -3.58
N ILE A 26 1.49 4.18 -2.62
CA ILE A 26 1.72 4.46 -1.20
C ILE A 26 2.92 3.69 -0.68
N ALA A 27 3.03 2.38 -0.96
CA ALA A 27 4.15 1.55 -0.52
C ALA A 27 5.50 2.07 -1.04
N LEU A 28 5.53 2.58 -2.29
CA LEU A 28 6.70 3.23 -2.87
C LEU A 28 7.01 4.62 -2.29
N GLY A 29 6.18 5.17 -1.41
CA GLY A 29 6.42 6.49 -0.84
C GLY A 29 6.18 7.64 -1.81
N THR A 30 5.23 7.49 -2.73
CA THR A 30 4.88 8.51 -3.73
C THR A 30 4.49 9.82 -3.10
N SER A 31 4.91 10.92 -3.69
CA SER A 31 4.52 12.27 -3.30
C SER A 31 3.94 13.06 -4.48
N LEU A 32 3.01 13.95 -4.15
CA LEU A 32 2.28 14.82 -5.07
C LEU A 32 2.79 16.24 -4.95
N LYS A 33 3.17 16.86 -6.07
CA LYS A 33 3.63 18.23 -6.11
C LYS A 33 2.52 19.12 -6.68
N PHE A 34 1.98 19.97 -5.83
CA PHE A 34 1.01 20.98 -6.19
C PHE A 34 1.67 22.33 -6.38
N LYS A 35 1.20 23.10 -7.35
CA LYS A 35 1.63 24.47 -7.61
C LYS A 35 0.42 25.40 -7.55
N PHE A 36 0.55 26.49 -6.79
CA PHE A 36 -0.42 27.56 -6.72
C PHE A 36 0.30 28.90 -6.78
N GLN A 37 -0.01 29.72 -7.79
CA GLN A 37 0.68 31.00 -8.06
C GLN A 37 2.22 30.84 -8.04
N LYS A 38 2.89 31.36 -6.99
CA LYS A 38 4.34 31.29 -6.82
C LYS A 38 4.81 30.19 -5.84
N ASN A 39 3.88 29.53 -5.16
CA ASN A 39 4.19 28.56 -4.13
C ASN A 39 4.11 27.11 -4.66
N ILE A 40 4.86 26.25 -4.02
CA ILE A 40 4.87 24.79 -4.28
C ILE A 40 4.64 24.07 -2.97
N GLU A 41 3.75 23.11 -2.98
CA GLU A 41 3.53 22.20 -1.86
C GLU A 41 3.77 20.76 -2.31
N ILE A 42 4.44 19.95 -1.48
CA ILE A 42 4.69 18.54 -1.71
C ILE A 42 3.99 17.75 -0.62
N ILE A 43 3.02 16.94 -1.01
CA ILE A 43 2.19 16.16 -0.09
C ILE A 43 2.47 14.68 -0.34
N PRO A 44 2.90 13.88 0.67
CA PRO A 44 2.96 12.43 0.55
C PRO A 44 1.57 11.86 0.18
N LEU A 45 1.51 10.91 -0.74
CA LEU A 45 0.23 10.35 -1.20
C LEU A 45 -0.61 9.77 -0.04
N LEU A 46 0.03 9.13 0.93
CA LEU A 46 -0.63 8.61 2.13
C LEU A 46 -1.34 9.71 2.95
N LYS A 47 -0.85 10.94 2.91
CA LYS A 47 -1.41 12.10 3.64
C LYS A 47 -2.33 12.96 2.76
N PHE A 48 -2.52 12.59 1.50
CA PHE A 48 -3.33 13.37 0.57
C PHE A 48 -4.82 13.15 0.84
N THR A 49 -5.48 14.17 1.30
CA THR A 49 -6.93 14.17 1.57
C THR A 49 -7.71 14.99 0.56
N ASN A 50 -7.23 16.17 0.21
CA ASN A 50 -7.89 17.10 -0.70
C ASN A 50 -6.87 17.86 -1.56
N ILE A 51 -7.30 18.25 -2.75
CA ILE A 51 -6.53 19.16 -3.58
C ILE A 51 -6.48 20.52 -2.85
N PRO A 52 -5.27 21.08 -2.61
CA PRO A 52 -5.16 22.41 -2.02
C PRO A 52 -5.87 23.45 -2.87
N GLU A 53 -6.56 24.39 -2.24
CA GLU A 53 -7.32 25.43 -2.94
C GLU A 53 -6.45 26.22 -3.92
N ASN A 54 -7.01 26.53 -5.08
CA ASN A 54 -6.35 27.29 -6.15
C ASN A 54 -5.00 26.68 -6.60
N SER A 55 -4.86 25.36 -6.50
CA SER A 55 -3.65 24.64 -6.90
C SER A 55 -3.88 23.69 -8.07
N VAL A 56 -2.79 23.32 -8.73
CA VAL A 56 -2.77 22.32 -9.80
C VAL A 56 -1.73 21.26 -9.46
N LEU A 57 -2.07 19.99 -9.61
CA LEU A 57 -1.12 18.89 -9.53
C LEU A 57 -0.19 18.97 -10.75
N VAL A 58 1.08 19.28 -10.53
CA VAL A 58 2.07 19.47 -11.61
C VAL A 58 3.04 18.30 -11.76
N ASN A 59 3.19 17.49 -10.71
CA ASN A 59 4.11 16.35 -10.74
C ASN A 59 3.68 15.27 -9.73
N ILE A 60 3.91 14.03 -10.09
CA ILE A 60 3.81 12.86 -9.22
C ILE A 60 5.21 12.27 -9.15
N ARG A 61 5.82 12.29 -7.98
CA ARG A 61 7.15 11.76 -7.73
C ARG A 61 7.01 10.35 -7.16
N VAL A 62 7.45 9.36 -7.91
CA VAL A 62 7.52 7.96 -7.47
C VAL A 62 9.00 7.63 -7.25
N PRO A 63 9.43 7.25 -6.03
CA PRO A 63 10.77 6.72 -5.82
C PRO A 63 11.00 5.47 -6.67
N THR A 64 12.20 5.36 -7.23
CA THR A 64 12.59 4.25 -8.12
C THR A 64 13.68 3.39 -7.48
N GLU A 65 13.61 3.20 -6.17
CA GLU A 65 14.50 2.31 -5.43
C GLU A 65 14.26 0.86 -5.86
N ASP A 66 15.34 0.10 -5.97
CA ASP A 66 15.24 -1.32 -6.23
C ASP A 66 14.81 -2.07 -4.97
N TRP A 67 13.90 -3.03 -5.15
CA TRP A 67 13.40 -3.89 -4.10
C TRP A 67 13.76 -5.35 -4.42
N ASN A 68 14.36 -6.05 -3.45
CA ASN A 68 14.67 -7.47 -3.62
C ASN A 68 13.40 -8.31 -3.78
N ILE A 69 12.36 -7.95 -3.02
CA ILE A 69 11.04 -8.57 -3.09
C ILE A 69 10.01 -7.49 -3.32
N ALA A 70 9.22 -7.66 -4.37
CA ALA A 70 8.12 -6.77 -4.71
C ALA A 70 6.89 -7.60 -5.11
N ILE A 71 5.91 -7.66 -4.23
CA ILE A 71 4.67 -8.40 -4.44
C ILE A 71 3.53 -7.42 -4.56
N PHE A 72 2.87 -7.45 -5.70
CA PHE A 72 1.67 -6.68 -5.97
C PHE A 72 0.54 -7.61 -6.39
N LYS A 73 -0.63 -7.44 -5.78
CA LYS A 73 -1.84 -8.18 -6.12
C LYS A 73 -3.05 -7.26 -6.15
N ARG A 74 -3.82 -7.37 -7.23
CA ARG A 74 -5.17 -6.82 -7.28
C ARG A 74 -6.15 -7.87 -6.76
N LEU A 75 -7.07 -7.45 -5.91
CA LEU A 75 -8.12 -8.27 -5.30
C LEU A 75 -9.50 -7.85 -5.85
N GLY A 76 -10.46 -8.76 -5.74
CA GLY A 76 -11.83 -8.54 -6.17
C GLY A 76 -12.08 -8.85 -7.65
N PRO A 77 -13.21 -8.41 -8.22
CA PRO A 77 -13.63 -8.77 -9.57
C PRO A 77 -12.64 -8.30 -10.63
N ALA A 78 -12.30 -9.17 -11.59
CA ALA A 78 -11.31 -8.86 -12.64
C ALA A 78 -11.76 -7.76 -13.61
N ASN A 79 -13.06 -7.69 -13.89
CA ASN A 79 -13.60 -6.91 -15.01
C ASN A 79 -14.24 -5.59 -14.60
N LYS A 80 -14.36 -5.31 -13.31
CA LYS A 80 -15.00 -4.09 -12.80
C LYS A 80 -14.35 -3.60 -11.52
N LEU A 81 -14.50 -2.32 -11.25
CA LEU A 81 -14.27 -1.72 -9.96
C LEU A 81 -15.56 -1.85 -9.13
N SER A 82 -15.44 -2.26 -7.89
CA SER A 82 -16.57 -2.40 -6.95
C SER A 82 -16.08 -2.22 -5.52
N ASN A 83 -16.99 -2.20 -4.55
CA ASN A 83 -16.65 -2.16 -3.13
C ASN A 83 -15.84 -3.38 -2.65
N ASP A 84 -15.84 -4.48 -3.44
CA ASP A 84 -15.01 -5.66 -3.20
C ASP A 84 -13.62 -5.57 -3.85
N SER A 85 -13.32 -4.49 -4.58
CA SER A 85 -12.01 -4.29 -5.19
C SER A 85 -11.02 -3.76 -4.16
N ALA A 86 -9.82 -4.33 -4.18
CA ALA A 86 -8.72 -3.86 -3.36
C ALA A 86 -7.39 -4.10 -4.08
N SER A 87 -6.32 -3.56 -3.55
CA SER A 87 -4.96 -3.81 -3.97
C SER A 87 -4.06 -4.03 -2.76
N PHE A 88 -3.08 -4.87 -2.92
CA PHE A 88 -2.08 -5.21 -1.93
C PHE A 88 -0.70 -4.98 -2.51
N CYS A 89 0.19 -4.39 -1.72
CA CYS A 89 1.59 -4.23 -2.09
C CYS A 89 2.46 -4.52 -0.87
N PHE A 90 3.44 -5.40 -1.07
CA PHE A 90 4.47 -5.73 -0.12
C PHE A 90 5.83 -5.58 -0.80
N LEU A 91 6.71 -4.80 -0.18
CA LEU A 91 8.06 -4.54 -0.66
C LEU A 91 9.05 -4.85 0.46
N ALA A 92 10.13 -5.54 0.15
CA ALA A 92 11.17 -5.80 1.13
C ALA A 92 12.57 -5.73 0.51
N ASN A 93 13.52 -5.25 1.31
CA ASN A 93 14.94 -5.29 1.00
C ASN A 93 15.69 -6.09 2.05
N THR A 94 16.62 -6.88 1.59
CA THR A 94 17.46 -7.74 2.41
C THR A 94 18.93 -7.49 2.10
N GLU A 95 19.77 -7.53 3.11
CA GLU A 95 21.22 -7.49 2.97
C GLU A 95 21.85 -8.54 3.87
N LYS A 96 22.70 -9.41 3.31
CA LYS A 96 23.39 -10.50 4.05
C LYS A 96 22.44 -11.34 4.90
N GLU A 97 21.33 -11.76 4.29
CA GLU A 97 20.27 -12.55 4.96
C GLU A 97 19.62 -11.81 6.15
N VAL A 98 19.61 -10.50 6.14
CA VAL A 98 18.94 -9.69 7.14
C VAL A 98 17.89 -8.78 6.47
N LEU A 99 16.69 -8.70 7.03
CA LEU A 99 15.65 -7.79 6.58
C LEU A 99 16.02 -6.36 6.96
N ILE A 100 16.27 -5.49 5.96
CA ILE A 100 16.70 -4.10 6.19
C ILE A 100 15.62 -3.06 5.89
N ASN A 101 14.64 -3.41 5.07
CA ASN A 101 13.53 -2.51 4.79
C ASN A 101 12.27 -3.33 4.47
N LEU A 102 11.12 -2.83 4.90
CA LEU A 102 9.81 -3.44 4.67
C LEU A 102 8.78 -2.34 4.43
N ARG A 103 7.90 -2.55 3.46
CA ARG A 103 6.73 -1.72 3.21
C ARG A 103 5.52 -2.60 2.98
N LEU A 104 4.42 -2.27 3.61
CA LEU A 104 3.16 -2.98 3.49
C LEU A 104 2.02 -1.98 3.30
N CYS A 105 1.27 -2.13 2.22
CA CYS A 105 0.07 -1.35 1.99
C CYS A 105 -1.05 -2.22 1.43
N PHE A 106 -2.24 -2.05 1.99
CA PHE A 106 -3.49 -2.52 1.42
C PHE A 106 -4.38 -1.31 1.18
N SER A 107 -5.06 -1.29 0.05
CA SER A 107 -6.01 -0.24 -0.32
C SER A 107 -7.26 -0.86 -0.92
N GLY A 108 -8.40 -0.53 -0.36
CA GLY A 108 -9.71 -1.07 -0.72
C GLY A 108 -10.77 -0.29 0.04
N PRO A 109 -11.61 -0.91 0.88
CA PRO A 109 -12.59 -0.21 1.70
C PRO A 109 -11.96 0.89 2.57
N PHE A 110 -10.70 0.71 2.93
CA PHE A 110 -9.83 1.68 3.60
C PHE A 110 -8.38 1.48 3.16
N ILE A 111 -7.53 2.41 3.53
CA ILE A 111 -6.08 2.29 3.33
C ILE A 111 -5.46 1.79 4.63
N PHE A 112 -4.77 0.65 4.54
CA PHE A 112 -4.00 0.07 5.63
C PHE A 112 -2.50 0.25 5.37
N THR A 113 -1.81 0.86 6.29
CA THR A 113 -0.36 0.87 6.44
C THR A 113 -0.02 0.78 7.91
N SER A 114 1.11 0.21 8.27
CA SER A 114 1.52 0.08 9.67
C SER A 114 3.01 0.31 9.83
N ASN A 115 3.36 1.44 10.39
CA ASN A 115 4.75 1.73 10.72
C ASN A 115 5.33 0.72 11.74
N GLU A 116 4.50 0.20 12.64
CA GLU A 116 4.91 -0.82 13.61
C GLU A 116 5.31 -2.12 12.90
N LEU A 117 4.48 -2.64 11.98
CA LEU A 117 4.79 -3.82 11.18
C LEU A 117 6.03 -3.61 10.30
N GLU A 118 6.17 -2.42 9.72
CA GLU A 118 7.28 -2.09 8.84
C GLU A 118 8.62 -1.97 9.58
N THR A 119 8.63 -1.65 10.87
CA THR A 119 9.86 -1.40 11.64
C THR A 119 10.21 -2.48 12.65
N LYS A 120 9.23 -3.15 13.25
CA LYS A 120 9.42 -4.11 14.35
C LYS A 120 10.35 -5.27 14.00
N TYR A 121 10.32 -5.72 12.76
CA TYR A 121 11.05 -6.91 12.32
C TYR A 121 12.32 -6.59 11.53
N LEU A 122 12.69 -5.32 11.40
CA LEU A 122 13.97 -4.93 10.79
C LEU A 122 15.14 -5.45 11.62
N GLY A 123 16.19 -5.91 10.96
CA GLY A 123 17.34 -6.54 11.60
C GLY A 123 17.18 -8.04 11.87
N THR A 124 16.03 -8.62 11.56
CA THR A 124 15.82 -10.07 11.72
C THR A 124 16.53 -10.84 10.63
N LYS A 125 17.19 -11.95 11.04
CA LYS A 125 17.81 -12.89 10.10
C LYS A 125 16.78 -13.69 9.35
N LEU A 126 17.08 -14.00 8.11
CA LEU A 126 16.30 -14.83 7.22
C LEU A 126 16.86 -16.26 7.16
N PRO A 127 16.02 -17.26 6.93
CA PRO A 127 14.57 -17.20 6.80
C PRO A 127 13.88 -16.84 8.12
N LEU A 128 12.72 -16.20 8.04
CA LEU A 128 11.91 -15.90 9.23
C LEU A 128 11.42 -17.21 9.86
N SER A 129 11.46 -17.30 11.20
CA SER A 129 10.87 -18.42 11.92
C SER A 129 9.33 -18.38 11.84
N ASN A 130 8.70 -19.55 11.91
CA ASN A 130 7.22 -19.64 11.92
C ASN A 130 6.59 -18.80 13.03
N SER A 131 7.24 -18.73 14.19
CA SER A 131 6.76 -17.94 15.32
C SER A 131 6.75 -16.43 14.99
N ILE A 132 7.75 -15.92 14.28
CA ILE A 132 7.79 -14.51 13.84
C ILE A 132 6.71 -14.26 12.79
N ILE A 133 6.52 -15.19 11.86
CA ILE A 133 5.48 -15.07 10.83
C ILE A 133 4.08 -15.03 11.47
N GLU A 134 3.81 -15.93 12.43
CA GLU A 134 2.55 -15.95 13.16
C GLU A 134 2.33 -14.67 13.97
N GLU A 135 3.36 -14.18 14.66
CA GLU A 135 3.28 -12.93 15.41
C GLU A 135 2.98 -11.74 14.49
N PHE A 136 3.63 -11.68 13.33
CA PHE A 136 3.38 -10.63 12.33
C PHE A 136 1.94 -10.67 11.84
N ILE A 137 1.43 -11.86 11.49
CA ILE A 137 0.06 -12.05 11.01
C ILE A 137 -0.95 -11.64 12.07
N ASN A 138 -0.76 -12.07 13.32
CA ASN A 138 -1.65 -11.73 14.43
C ASN A 138 -1.70 -10.21 14.70
N LEU A 139 -0.54 -9.56 14.63
CA LEU A 139 -0.46 -8.10 14.79
C LEU A 139 -1.15 -7.38 13.60
N ALA A 140 -0.93 -7.86 12.38
CA ALA A 140 -1.57 -7.33 11.18
C ALA A 140 -3.09 -7.50 11.24
N GLU A 141 -3.58 -8.65 11.69
CA GLU A 141 -5.00 -8.92 11.86
C GLU A 141 -5.63 -7.96 12.88
N LYS A 142 -5.02 -7.81 14.05
CA LYS A 142 -5.51 -6.91 15.09
C LYS A 142 -5.61 -5.47 14.57
N GLN A 143 -4.55 -4.97 13.91
CA GLN A 143 -4.55 -3.61 13.37
C GLN A 143 -5.53 -3.45 12.20
N PHE A 144 -5.73 -4.48 11.40
CA PHE A 144 -6.74 -4.45 10.34
C PHE A 144 -8.15 -4.29 10.93
N ASP A 145 -8.48 -5.05 11.98
CA ASP A 145 -9.77 -4.97 12.66
C ASP A 145 -9.99 -3.60 13.33
N GLU A 146 -8.95 -3.02 13.92
CA GLU A 146 -8.99 -1.68 14.49
C GLU A 146 -9.29 -0.61 13.42
N ASN A 147 -8.66 -0.70 12.25
CA ASN A 147 -8.90 0.21 11.13
C ASN A 147 -10.28 0.00 10.47
N ALA A 148 -10.79 -1.22 10.49
CA ALA A 148 -12.06 -1.58 9.86
C ALA A 148 -13.29 -1.41 10.76
N LYS A 149 -13.13 -0.98 12.03
CA LYS A 149 -14.14 -1.03 13.09
C LYS A 149 -15.51 -0.46 12.71
N ASP A 150 -15.50 0.64 11.94
CA ASP A 150 -16.73 1.36 11.54
C ASP A 150 -16.95 1.31 10.02
N ILE A 151 -16.31 0.36 9.33
CA ILE A 151 -16.32 0.26 7.87
C ILE A 151 -16.97 -1.07 7.46
N GLU A 152 -18.01 -1.00 6.65
CA GLU A 152 -18.59 -2.19 6.03
C GLU A 152 -17.71 -2.67 4.87
N TYR A 153 -17.31 -3.92 4.91
CA TYR A 153 -16.48 -4.54 3.87
C TYR A 153 -16.75 -6.04 3.75
N ASN A 154 -16.37 -6.62 2.62
CA ASN A 154 -16.49 -8.06 2.39
C ASN A 154 -15.41 -8.81 3.21
N PRO A 155 -15.78 -9.73 4.14
CA PRO A 155 -14.83 -10.46 4.99
C PRO A 155 -13.79 -11.29 4.21
N ILE A 156 -14.07 -11.60 2.94
CA ILE A 156 -13.12 -12.29 2.07
C ILE A 156 -11.85 -11.44 1.86
N LEU A 157 -11.97 -10.12 1.80
CA LEU A 157 -10.83 -9.22 1.63
C LEU A 157 -9.84 -9.33 2.79
N LYS A 158 -10.32 -9.43 4.04
CA LYS A 158 -9.46 -9.66 5.22
C LYS A 158 -8.70 -10.98 5.11
N LYS A 159 -9.39 -12.06 4.74
CA LYS A 159 -8.74 -13.37 4.56
C LYS A 159 -7.67 -13.32 3.46
N GLN A 160 -7.99 -12.68 2.35
CA GLN A 160 -7.04 -12.50 1.25
C GLN A 160 -5.82 -11.66 1.67
N PHE A 161 -6.04 -10.58 2.42
CA PHE A 161 -4.98 -9.74 2.96
C PHE A 161 -4.03 -10.54 3.86
N LEU A 162 -4.54 -11.28 4.83
CA LEU A 162 -3.71 -12.09 5.75
C LEU A 162 -2.97 -13.21 5.01
N ASN A 163 -3.62 -13.88 4.05
CA ASN A 163 -2.96 -14.90 3.22
C ASN A 163 -1.84 -14.31 2.37
N LEU A 164 -2.02 -13.09 1.83
CA LEU A 164 -0.98 -12.41 1.08
C LEU A 164 0.20 -11.99 1.95
N ILE A 165 -0.05 -11.57 3.19
CA ILE A 165 1.02 -11.31 4.17
C ILE A 165 1.81 -12.60 4.42
N ALA A 166 1.13 -13.71 4.75
CA ALA A 166 1.77 -14.99 4.98
C ALA A 166 2.63 -15.40 3.77
N TYR A 167 2.06 -15.36 2.57
CA TYR A 167 2.79 -15.63 1.33
C TYR A 167 4.01 -14.74 1.17
N SER A 168 3.85 -13.43 1.39
CA SER A 168 4.95 -12.45 1.22
C SER A 168 6.08 -12.66 2.21
N LEU A 169 5.78 -13.06 3.46
CA LEU A 169 6.78 -13.36 4.47
C LEU A 169 7.53 -14.67 4.17
N HIS A 170 6.87 -15.65 3.55
CA HIS A 170 7.55 -16.87 3.10
C HIS A 170 8.47 -16.64 1.89
N GLU A 171 8.21 -15.64 1.06
CA GLU A 171 9.12 -15.24 -0.02
C GLU A 171 10.42 -14.57 0.48
N LEU A 172 10.49 -14.22 1.78
CA LEU A 172 11.69 -13.74 2.46
C LEU A 172 12.66 -14.90 2.85
N ALA A 173 12.38 -16.11 2.44
CA ALA A 173 13.20 -17.29 2.78
C ALA A 173 14.49 -17.37 1.94
#